data_19c5d72361aea5264fd94076900068fc
#
_entry.id   19c5d72361aea5264fd94076900068fc
#
_cell.length_a   1.000
_cell.length_b   1.000
_cell.length_c   1.000
_cell.angle_alpha   90.00
_cell.angle_beta   90.00
_cell.angle_gamma   90.00
#
_symmetry.space_group_name_H-M   'P 1'
#
loop_
_entity.id
_entity.type
_entity.pdbx_description
1 polymer ?
#
loop_
_entity_poly.entity_id
_entity_poly.type
_entity_poly.pdbx_seq_one_letter_code
_entity_poly.pdbx_strand_id
1 'polypeptide(L)'
;MNTSPLLRRTVLGLAATSALMATSATTALAQTKTMLRISSPAVADDWHGKMWEVFKESLSKSAPNAYDVQINLNGSLFKQGTEPAAMARGNLELASISAFDIAKLVPEFSVFTAGYVIRDPKHQQKVFNGPIGDELFKLASEKMDVTILATTYLGTRQLNLRDTRKVNTPADLKGVKLRMPGSKEWLFLGDSLGATATPLAFGEVYMGLKTGTIDGQDNPLPTVRAAKFYEVTQQIVLTNHLVDSLFIAVSNKTWNSLSAAEQKNLKAAAQAAASFNNENRIKEEAQILDFFKKQGLKVSKPNEEAFRKAVQAAYDKSEMAHNWPKGLIERINATK
;
A
#
# COMPACT_ATOMS: atom_id res chain seq x y z
N MET A 1 10.73 34.96 103.13
CA MET A 1 9.37 35.37 103.56
C MET A 1 8.41 34.90 102.43
N ASN A 2 7.54 34.08 102.83
CA ASN A 2 6.16 33.86 102.40
C ASN A 2 5.94 33.52 100.91
N THR A 3 5.34 32.48 100.66
CA THR A 3 4.28 31.52 100.97
C THR A 3 3.62 31.16 99.62
N SER A 4 3.45 29.86 99.55
CA SER A 4 2.57 29.11 98.64
C SER A 4 1.11 29.69 98.54
N PRO A 5 0.11 29.05 97.88
CA PRO A 5 0.01 27.68 97.35
C PRO A 5 -0.81 27.54 96.02
N LEU A 6 -0.71 26.34 95.44
CA LEU A 6 -1.76 25.46 94.91
C LEU A 6 -3.02 26.08 94.27
N LEU A 7 -3.31 25.71 93.09
CA LEU A 7 -4.61 25.24 92.68
C LEU A 7 -4.57 24.35 91.43
N ARG A 8 -4.92 23.09 91.65
CA ARG A 8 -5.33 22.09 90.66
C ARG A 8 -6.52 22.60 89.88
N ARG A 9 -6.52 22.45 88.56
CA ARG A 9 -7.73 22.24 87.78
C ARG A 9 -7.43 21.31 86.60
N THR A 10 -7.94 20.12 86.73
CA THR A 10 -8.23 19.11 85.71
C THR A 10 -9.10 19.73 84.63
N VAL A 11 -8.68 19.66 83.39
CA VAL A 11 -9.58 19.82 82.26
C VAL A 11 -9.34 18.67 81.26
N LEU A 12 -10.40 17.98 81.05
CA LEU A 12 -10.61 16.79 80.26
C LEU A 12 -10.12 16.99 78.83
N GLY A 13 -9.72 15.84 78.29
CA GLY A 13 -9.27 15.70 76.90
C GLY A 13 -10.32 16.01 75.83
N LEU A 14 -9.85 16.43 74.73
CA LEU A 14 -10.48 16.24 73.43
C LEU A 14 -9.40 15.75 72.45
N ALA A 15 -9.46 14.42 72.27
CA ALA A 15 -8.69 13.81 71.17
C ALA A 15 -9.30 14.24 69.85
N ALA A 16 -8.66 15.15 69.17
CA ALA A 16 -8.97 15.46 67.80
C ALA A 16 -8.22 14.47 66.88
N THR A 17 -8.93 13.42 66.50
CA THR A 17 -8.54 12.50 65.44
C THR A 17 -8.57 13.24 64.11
N SER A 18 -7.42 13.78 63.69
CA SER A 18 -7.20 14.25 62.34
C SER A 18 -7.11 13.05 61.39
N ALA A 19 -8.24 12.67 60.82
CA ALA A 19 -8.27 11.75 59.67
C ALA A 19 -7.59 12.45 58.47
N LEU A 20 -6.32 12.10 58.26
CA LEU A 20 -5.67 12.38 56.97
C LEU A 20 -6.39 11.55 55.91
N MET A 21 -7.34 12.18 55.18
CA MET A 21 -7.78 11.68 53.89
C MET A 21 -6.60 11.79 52.94
N ALA A 22 -5.86 10.71 52.80
CA ALA A 22 -4.95 10.56 51.66
C ALA A 22 -5.81 10.44 50.39
N THR A 23 -6.09 11.58 49.76
CA THR A 23 -6.58 11.61 48.40
C THR A 23 -5.46 11.05 47.51
N SER A 24 -5.55 9.76 47.22
CA SER A 24 -4.75 9.14 46.16
C SER A 24 -5.16 9.82 44.83
N ALA A 25 -4.51 10.93 44.54
CA ALA A 25 -4.51 11.48 43.18
C ALA A 25 -3.84 10.43 42.30
N THR A 26 -4.63 9.54 41.74
CA THR A 26 -4.21 8.75 40.56
C THR A 26 -3.91 9.77 39.49
N THR A 27 -2.65 10.17 39.40
CA THR A 27 -2.13 10.80 38.18
C THR A 27 -2.35 9.80 37.07
N ALA A 28 -3.44 9.97 36.32
CA ALA A 28 -3.60 9.33 35.04
C ALA A 28 -2.40 9.81 34.21
N LEU A 29 -1.34 8.99 34.16
CA LEU A 29 -0.28 9.17 33.21
C LEU A 29 -0.98 9.19 31.85
N ALA A 30 -1.01 10.35 31.21
CA ALA A 30 -1.51 10.48 29.86
C ALA A 30 -0.74 9.45 29.03
N GLN A 31 -1.39 8.36 28.68
CA GLN A 31 -0.79 7.31 27.89
C GLN A 31 -0.34 7.94 26.58
N THR A 32 0.95 8.02 26.35
CA THR A 32 1.52 8.60 25.14
C THR A 32 1.03 7.72 23.98
N LYS A 33 0.26 8.33 23.08
CA LYS A 33 -0.26 7.61 21.91
C LYS A 33 0.88 7.11 21.05
N THR A 34 0.81 5.88 20.61
CA THR A 34 1.74 5.35 19.62
C THR A 34 1.53 6.06 18.29
N MET A 35 2.56 6.76 17.80
CA MET A 35 2.50 7.45 16.50
C MET A 35 2.57 6.44 15.37
N LEU A 36 1.65 6.56 14.41
CA LEU A 36 1.57 5.74 13.21
C LEU A 36 1.49 6.66 11.98
N ARG A 37 2.65 7.02 11.44
CA ARG A 37 2.71 7.76 10.17
C ARG A 37 2.52 6.79 9.01
N ILE A 38 1.63 7.14 8.12
CA ILE A 38 1.31 6.37 6.92
C ILE A 38 1.79 7.17 5.71
N SER A 39 2.55 6.54 4.81
CA SER A 39 2.91 7.10 3.51
C SER A 39 2.26 6.29 2.40
N SER A 40 1.63 6.99 1.46
CA SER A 40 1.05 6.37 0.27
C SER A 40 1.17 7.31 -0.93
N PRO A 41 1.55 6.81 -2.12
CA PRO A 41 1.51 7.60 -3.35
C PRO A 41 0.09 7.86 -3.86
N ALA A 42 -0.91 7.14 -3.36
CA ALA A 42 -2.29 7.28 -3.79
C ALA A 42 -2.85 8.68 -3.51
N VAL A 43 -3.70 9.17 -4.41
CA VAL A 43 -4.47 10.41 -4.22
C VAL A 43 -5.66 10.17 -3.29
N ALA A 44 -6.20 11.23 -2.67
CA ALA A 44 -7.30 11.11 -1.71
C ALA A 44 -8.58 10.50 -2.31
N ASP A 45 -8.85 10.74 -3.59
CA ASP A 45 -10.02 10.19 -4.27
C ASP A 45 -9.89 8.71 -4.65
N ASP A 46 -8.67 8.15 -4.65
CA ASP A 46 -8.43 6.73 -4.90
C ASP A 46 -8.88 5.87 -3.69
N TRP A 47 -9.38 4.68 -3.94
CA TRP A 47 -9.76 3.74 -2.89
C TRP A 47 -8.59 3.38 -1.98
N HIS A 48 -7.36 3.36 -2.50
CA HIS A 48 -6.15 3.21 -1.69
C HIS A 48 -5.85 4.43 -0.81
N GLY A 49 -6.34 5.62 -1.16
CA GLY A 49 -6.32 6.77 -0.26
C GLY A 49 -7.39 6.63 0.84
N LYS A 50 -8.63 6.32 0.42
CA LYS A 50 -9.80 6.19 1.32
C LYS A 50 -9.68 5.03 2.31
N MET A 51 -9.03 3.94 1.93
CA MET A 51 -8.86 2.80 2.84
C MET A 51 -8.07 3.14 4.11
N TRP A 52 -7.20 4.14 4.07
CA TRP A 52 -6.43 4.55 5.24
C TRP A 52 -7.31 5.25 6.28
N GLU A 53 -8.39 5.92 5.86
CA GLU A 53 -9.39 6.43 6.82
C GLU A 53 -10.15 5.26 7.49
N VAL A 54 -10.49 4.21 6.75
CA VAL A 54 -11.08 2.98 7.32
C VAL A 54 -10.13 2.31 8.31
N PHE A 55 -8.84 2.25 7.99
CA PHE A 55 -7.80 1.75 8.89
C PHE A 55 -7.77 2.55 10.21
N LYS A 56 -7.70 3.88 10.10
CA LYS A 56 -7.69 4.80 11.25
C LYS A 56 -8.95 4.66 12.10
N GLU A 57 -10.12 4.60 11.47
CA GLU A 57 -11.39 4.43 12.15
C GLU A 57 -11.48 3.08 12.88
N SER A 58 -11.03 2.00 12.24
CA SER A 58 -10.99 0.66 12.83
C SER A 58 -10.10 0.61 14.09
N LEU A 59 -8.91 1.23 14.03
CA LEU A 59 -8.03 1.35 15.21
C LEU A 59 -8.65 2.19 16.30
N SER A 60 -9.29 3.31 15.96
CA SER A 60 -9.95 4.18 16.95
C SER A 60 -11.08 3.45 17.68
N LYS A 61 -11.80 2.54 17.01
CA LYS A 61 -12.86 1.73 17.60
C LYS A 61 -12.31 0.61 18.50
N SER A 62 -11.24 -0.06 18.07
CA SER A 62 -10.68 -1.21 18.80
C SER A 62 -9.77 -0.82 19.96
N ALA A 63 -9.12 0.32 19.88
CA ALA A 63 -8.20 0.84 20.90
C ALA A 63 -8.31 2.37 20.99
N PRO A 64 -9.37 2.89 21.63
CA PRO A 64 -9.59 4.33 21.78
C PRO A 64 -8.39 5.01 22.45
N ASN A 65 -7.92 6.10 21.84
CA ASN A 65 -6.79 6.91 22.31
C ASN A 65 -5.40 6.23 22.35
N ALA A 66 -5.25 5.00 21.86
CA ALA A 66 -3.97 4.30 21.86
C ALA A 66 -3.00 4.81 20.75
N TYR A 67 -3.54 5.30 19.64
CA TYR A 67 -2.76 5.66 18.46
C TYR A 67 -2.98 7.11 18.00
N ASP A 68 -1.91 7.73 17.50
CA ASP A 68 -1.94 8.96 16.69
C ASP A 68 -1.65 8.56 15.23
N VAL A 69 -2.71 8.43 14.43
CA VAL A 69 -2.61 7.99 13.04
C VAL A 69 -2.57 9.19 12.11
N GLN A 70 -1.44 9.38 11.42
CA GLN A 70 -1.18 10.47 10.47
C GLN A 70 -1.12 9.90 9.05
N ILE A 71 -2.10 10.27 8.21
CA ILE A 71 -2.22 9.79 6.83
C ILE A 71 -1.60 10.82 5.88
N ASN A 72 -0.53 10.42 5.18
CA ASN A 72 0.17 11.24 4.21
C ASN A 72 0.02 10.63 2.81
N LEU A 73 -0.83 11.26 2.00
CA LEU A 73 -1.13 10.83 0.62
C LEU A 73 -0.30 11.60 -0.40
N ASN A 74 -0.46 11.26 -1.69
CA ASN A 74 0.21 11.89 -2.83
C ASN A 74 1.75 11.81 -2.78
N GLY A 75 2.32 10.86 -2.05
CA GLY A 75 3.77 10.78 -1.86
C GLY A 75 4.36 11.99 -1.12
N SER A 76 3.55 12.67 -0.30
CA SER A 76 3.93 13.92 0.40
C SER A 76 4.97 13.70 1.49
N LEU A 77 4.97 12.54 2.17
CA LEU A 77 5.94 12.20 3.21
C LEU A 77 7.16 11.48 2.61
N PHE A 78 6.93 10.47 1.80
CA PHE A 78 7.95 9.73 1.05
C PHE A 78 7.49 9.55 -0.40
N LYS A 79 8.40 9.78 -1.37
CA LYS A 79 8.13 9.54 -2.78
C LYS A 79 7.93 8.05 -3.05
N GLN A 80 7.09 7.71 -4.03
CA GLN A 80 6.86 6.34 -4.47
C GLN A 80 8.17 5.55 -4.64
N GLY A 81 8.25 4.40 -3.99
CA GLY A 81 9.40 3.48 -4.05
C GLY A 81 10.53 3.78 -3.07
N THR A 82 10.41 4.84 -2.23
CA THR A 82 11.38 5.15 -1.17
C THR A 82 10.89 4.71 0.22
N GLU A 83 9.62 4.34 0.34
CA GLU A 83 8.97 3.93 1.59
C GLU A 83 9.64 2.70 2.22
N PRO A 84 9.99 1.61 1.48
CA PRO A 84 10.62 0.44 2.10
C PRO A 84 11.92 0.77 2.82
N ALA A 85 12.75 1.61 2.22
CA ALA A 85 14.01 2.03 2.83
C ALA A 85 13.80 2.93 4.07
N ALA A 86 12.72 3.74 4.09
CA ALA A 86 12.36 4.54 5.26
C ALA A 86 11.84 3.67 6.40
N MET A 87 11.04 2.64 6.09
CA MET A 87 10.51 1.67 7.05
C MET A 87 11.63 0.83 7.67
N ALA A 88 12.56 0.31 6.86
CA ALA A 88 13.69 -0.48 7.35
C ALA A 88 14.58 0.32 8.31
N ARG A 89 14.75 1.63 8.07
CA ARG A 89 15.47 2.52 9.00
C ARG A 89 14.64 2.96 10.21
N GLY A 90 13.35 2.58 10.29
CA GLY A 90 12.43 2.98 11.35
C GLY A 90 12.03 4.45 11.31
N ASN A 91 12.10 5.09 10.13
CA ASN A 91 11.70 6.47 9.89
C ASN A 91 10.24 6.60 9.41
N LEU A 92 9.58 5.47 9.15
CA LEU A 92 8.18 5.38 8.73
C LEU A 92 7.54 4.13 9.35
N GLU A 93 6.35 4.27 9.89
CA GLU A 93 5.64 3.18 10.56
C GLU A 93 4.89 2.30 9.58
N LEU A 94 4.06 2.89 8.68
CA LEU A 94 3.24 2.15 7.72
C LEU A 94 3.33 2.74 6.32
N ALA A 95 3.17 1.87 5.33
CA ALA A 95 3.08 2.29 3.93
C ALA A 95 2.22 1.33 3.09
N SER A 96 1.77 1.83 1.91
CA SER A 96 1.39 0.97 0.79
C SER A 96 2.63 0.71 -0.06
N ILE A 97 3.06 -0.54 -0.17
CA ILE A 97 4.21 -0.95 -1.00
C ILE A 97 3.78 -1.93 -2.09
N SER A 98 4.46 -1.94 -3.23
CA SER A 98 4.16 -2.82 -4.36
C SER A 98 5.01 -4.09 -4.34
N ALA A 99 4.59 -5.13 -5.08
CA ALA A 99 5.42 -6.32 -5.32
C ALA A 99 6.77 -5.94 -5.97
N PHE A 100 6.79 -4.92 -6.81
CA PHE A 100 8.00 -4.39 -7.44
C PHE A 100 8.96 -3.76 -6.44
N ASP A 101 8.44 -3.08 -5.41
CA ASP A 101 9.28 -2.51 -4.35
C ASP A 101 9.88 -3.59 -3.47
N ILE A 102 9.11 -4.67 -3.20
CA ILE A 102 9.59 -5.82 -2.46
C ILE A 102 10.65 -6.57 -3.28
N ALA A 103 10.45 -6.76 -4.57
CA ALA A 103 11.37 -7.49 -5.46
C ALA A 103 12.79 -6.90 -5.51
N LYS A 104 12.96 -5.61 -5.17
CA LYS A 104 14.29 -4.97 -5.07
C LYS A 104 15.18 -5.63 -4.02
N LEU A 105 14.61 -6.15 -2.93
CA LEU A 105 15.32 -6.77 -1.81
C LEU A 105 14.99 -8.25 -1.63
N VAL A 106 13.85 -8.68 -2.16
CA VAL A 106 13.36 -10.07 -2.15
C VAL A 106 13.12 -10.50 -3.60
N PRO A 107 14.16 -10.90 -4.35
CA PRO A 107 14.05 -11.19 -5.78
C PRO A 107 12.99 -12.24 -6.13
N GLU A 108 12.65 -13.13 -5.21
CA GLU A 108 11.58 -14.10 -5.34
C GLU A 108 10.21 -13.45 -5.63
N PHE A 109 9.98 -12.23 -5.12
CA PHE A 109 8.78 -11.44 -5.40
C PHE A 109 8.66 -10.98 -6.85
N SER A 110 9.74 -11.01 -7.62
CA SER A 110 9.69 -10.60 -9.04
C SER A 110 8.76 -11.47 -9.89
N VAL A 111 8.37 -12.65 -9.42
CA VAL A 111 7.32 -13.45 -10.07
C VAL A 111 5.99 -12.69 -10.21
N PHE A 112 5.65 -11.82 -9.24
CA PHE A 112 4.44 -11.02 -9.26
C PHE A 112 4.58 -9.73 -10.07
N THR A 113 5.77 -9.45 -10.58
CA THR A 113 6.01 -8.38 -11.55
C THR A 113 5.88 -8.87 -12.99
N ALA A 114 5.87 -10.18 -13.18
CA ALA A 114 5.67 -10.79 -14.48
C ALA A 114 4.22 -10.64 -14.94
N GLY A 115 4.03 -10.03 -16.10
CA GLY A 115 2.71 -9.87 -16.67
C GLY A 115 2.01 -11.21 -16.91
N TYR A 116 0.68 -11.22 -16.75
CA TYR A 116 -0.20 -12.37 -17.01
C TYR A 116 -0.02 -13.59 -16.08
N VAL A 117 0.69 -13.47 -14.96
CA VAL A 117 0.86 -14.55 -13.95
C VAL A 117 -0.38 -14.64 -13.06
N ILE A 118 -0.83 -13.52 -12.53
CA ILE A 118 -2.10 -13.47 -11.78
C ILE A 118 -3.26 -13.24 -12.75
N ARG A 119 -4.29 -14.08 -12.68
CA ARG A 119 -5.39 -14.11 -13.67
C ARG A 119 -6.47 -13.05 -13.42
N ASP A 120 -6.87 -12.90 -12.16
CA ASP A 120 -8.02 -12.07 -11.78
C ASP A 120 -7.97 -11.75 -10.26
N PRO A 121 -8.88 -10.89 -9.74
CA PRO A 121 -8.91 -10.53 -8.33
C PRO A 121 -9.08 -11.72 -7.37
N LYS A 122 -9.85 -12.74 -7.76
CA LYS A 122 -10.06 -13.93 -6.91
C LYS A 122 -8.80 -14.75 -6.82
N HIS A 123 -8.13 -14.95 -7.94
CA HIS A 123 -6.84 -15.62 -7.99
C HIS A 123 -5.81 -14.90 -7.16
N GLN A 124 -5.70 -13.57 -7.31
CA GLN A 124 -4.81 -12.72 -6.51
C GLN A 124 -5.03 -12.93 -5.01
N GLN A 125 -6.28 -12.86 -4.55
CA GLN A 125 -6.61 -13.06 -3.14
C GLN A 125 -6.24 -14.45 -2.63
N LYS A 126 -6.48 -15.51 -3.43
CA LYS A 126 -6.14 -16.88 -3.04
C LYS A 126 -4.63 -17.11 -2.96
N VAL A 127 -3.87 -16.54 -3.91
CA VAL A 127 -2.41 -16.65 -3.91
C VAL A 127 -1.81 -15.97 -2.68
N PHE A 128 -2.21 -14.71 -2.41
CA PHE A 128 -1.61 -13.93 -1.33
C PHE A 128 -2.16 -14.25 0.07
N ASN A 129 -3.38 -14.79 0.18
CA ASN A 129 -3.95 -15.23 1.47
C ASN A 129 -3.78 -16.74 1.71
N GLY A 130 -2.96 -17.39 0.92
CA GLY A 130 -2.63 -18.81 1.02
C GLY A 130 -1.15 -19.06 1.31
N PRO A 131 -0.72 -20.33 1.27
CA PRO A 131 0.65 -20.73 1.64
C PRO A 131 1.75 -20.02 0.84
N ILE A 132 1.47 -19.61 -0.41
CA ILE A 132 2.44 -18.86 -1.24
C ILE A 132 2.66 -17.46 -0.63
N GLY A 133 1.57 -16.79 -0.25
CA GLY A 133 1.65 -15.49 0.41
C GLY A 133 2.39 -15.58 1.75
N ASP A 134 2.04 -16.55 2.59
CA ASP A 134 2.68 -16.75 3.90
C ASP A 134 4.20 -16.94 3.78
N GLU A 135 4.64 -17.78 2.82
CA GLU A 135 6.06 -18.03 2.54
C GLU A 135 6.80 -16.75 2.13
N LEU A 136 6.22 -16.01 1.17
CA LEU A 136 6.88 -14.82 0.60
C LEU A 136 6.80 -13.62 1.54
N PHE A 137 5.72 -13.45 2.31
CA PHE A 137 5.63 -12.39 3.32
C PHE A 137 6.61 -12.59 4.47
N LYS A 138 6.90 -13.86 4.83
CA LYS A 138 7.96 -14.18 5.77
C LYS A 138 9.32 -13.73 5.24
N LEU A 139 9.64 -14.04 3.98
CA LEU A 139 10.88 -13.57 3.34
C LEU A 139 10.97 -12.03 3.31
N ALA A 140 9.87 -11.33 3.03
CA ALA A 140 9.84 -9.87 3.07
C ALA A 140 10.16 -9.36 4.48
N SER A 141 9.59 -9.98 5.53
CA SER A 141 9.87 -9.61 6.91
C SER A 141 11.35 -9.80 7.27
N GLU A 142 11.94 -10.91 6.86
CA GLU A 142 13.33 -11.27 7.16
C GLU A 142 14.36 -10.40 6.40
N LYS A 143 14.06 -10.04 5.14
CA LYS A 143 15.03 -9.37 4.26
C LYS A 143 14.85 -7.85 4.17
N MET A 144 13.66 -7.32 4.53
CA MET A 144 13.33 -5.90 4.36
C MET A 144 13.01 -5.17 5.66
N ASP A 145 13.00 -5.86 6.80
CA ASP A 145 12.54 -5.29 8.08
C ASP A 145 11.11 -4.72 8.02
N VAL A 146 10.21 -5.36 7.27
CA VAL A 146 8.80 -5.00 7.16
C VAL A 146 7.90 -6.20 7.33
N THR A 147 6.79 -6.04 8.03
CA THR A 147 5.72 -7.04 8.15
C THR A 147 4.55 -6.65 7.26
N ILE A 148 4.12 -7.55 6.38
CA ILE A 148 2.93 -7.36 5.53
C ILE A 148 1.70 -7.76 6.34
N LEU A 149 0.76 -6.80 6.50
CA LEU A 149 -0.45 -6.97 7.30
C LEU A 149 -1.64 -7.44 6.46
N ALA A 150 -1.74 -6.95 5.23
CA ALA A 150 -2.83 -7.27 4.31
C ALA A 150 -2.43 -7.02 2.84
N THR A 151 -3.07 -7.76 1.93
CA THR A 151 -2.96 -7.55 0.48
C THR A 151 -4.16 -6.79 -0.04
N THR A 152 -3.91 -5.76 -0.83
CA THR A 152 -4.93 -4.97 -1.50
C THR A 152 -4.89 -5.19 -3.00
N TYR A 153 -6.06 -5.25 -3.61
CA TYR A 153 -6.22 -5.28 -5.05
C TYR A 153 -6.02 -3.88 -5.63
N LEU A 154 -4.98 -3.69 -6.43
CA LEU A 154 -4.77 -2.43 -7.15
C LEU A 154 -5.60 -2.39 -8.43
N GLY A 155 -5.74 -3.51 -9.10
CA GLY A 155 -6.56 -3.64 -10.29
C GLY A 155 -5.82 -4.23 -11.48
N THR A 156 -6.55 -4.43 -12.58
CA THR A 156 -5.98 -4.88 -13.84
C THR A 156 -5.42 -3.69 -14.63
N ARG A 157 -4.12 -3.71 -14.88
CA ARG A 157 -3.40 -2.60 -15.51
C ARG A 157 -3.68 -2.55 -17.01
N GLN A 158 -3.89 -1.32 -17.50
CA GLN A 158 -4.17 -0.98 -18.89
C GLN A 158 -3.20 0.11 -19.35
N LEU A 159 -2.97 0.22 -20.65
CA LEU A 159 -2.23 1.36 -21.18
C LEU A 159 -3.16 2.56 -21.34
N ASN A 160 -2.67 3.72 -20.93
CA ASN A 160 -3.36 4.99 -21.10
C ASN A 160 -2.42 5.96 -21.84
N LEU A 161 -2.75 6.31 -23.07
CA LEU A 161 -1.88 7.02 -24.01
C LEU A 161 -2.33 8.47 -24.19
N ARG A 162 -1.34 9.38 -24.27
CA ARG A 162 -1.56 10.81 -24.49
C ARG A 162 -2.22 11.08 -25.83
N ASP A 163 -1.77 10.39 -26.88
CA ASP A 163 -2.27 10.54 -28.22
C ASP A 163 -2.89 9.24 -28.74
N THR A 164 -3.87 9.36 -29.66
CA THR A 164 -4.48 8.17 -30.25
C THR A 164 -3.57 7.54 -31.29
N ARG A 165 -3.48 6.20 -31.25
CA ARG A 165 -2.76 5.40 -32.23
C ARG A 165 -3.41 4.05 -32.44
N LYS A 166 -3.04 3.35 -33.50
CA LYS A 166 -3.38 1.95 -33.66
C LYS A 166 -2.41 1.13 -32.81
N VAL A 167 -2.92 0.43 -31.81
CA VAL A 167 -2.15 -0.52 -30.99
C VAL A 167 -2.86 -1.86 -31.07
N ASN A 168 -2.23 -2.84 -31.69
CA ASN A 168 -2.72 -4.22 -31.80
C ASN A 168 -1.70 -5.22 -31.26
N THR A 169 -0.40 -4.94 -31.38
CA THR A 169 0.70 -5.80 -30.94
C THR A 169 1.75 -4.97 -30.21
N PRO A 170 2.70 -5.58 -29.46
CA PRO A 170 3.82 -4.89 -28.84
C PRO A 170 4.62 -4.01 -29.82
N ALA A 171 4.78 -4.42 -31.08
CA ALA A 171 5.51 -3.65 -32.08
C ALA A 171 4.91 -2.26 -32.34
N ASP A 172 3.62 -2.09 -32.12
CA ASP A 172 2.92 -0.81 -32.30
C ASP A 172 3.24 0.22 -31.19
N LEU A 173 3.89 -0.23 -30.12
CA LEU A 173 4.36 0.62 -29.01
C LEU A 173 5.82 1.05 -29.14
N LYS A 174 6.50 0.64 -30.22
CA LYS A 174 7.91 1.04 -30.45
C LYS A 174 8.05 2.56 -30.41
N GLY A 175 8.99 3.05 -29.59
CA GLY A 175 9.29 4.46 -29.42
C GLY A 175 8.30 5.23 -28.53
N VAL A 176 7.24 4.60 -28.04
CA VAL A 176 6.34 5.21 -27.04
C VAL A 176 7.07 5.30 -25.71
N LYS A 177 7.28 6.51 -25.22
CA LYS A 177 7.80 6.76 -23.87
C LYS A 177 6.71 6.42 -22.84
N LEU A 178 6.66 5.15 -22.43
CA LEU A 178 5.70 4.65 -21.45
C LEU A 178 6.23 4.88 -20.06
N ARG A 179 5.57 5.72 -19.28
CA ARG A 179 5.95 5.93 -17.88
C ARG A 179 5.78 4.65 -17.09
N MET A 180 6.83 4.32 -16.36
CA MET A 180 6.84 3.28 -15.34
C MET A 180 7.37 3.86 -14.03
N PRO A 181 7.02 3.30 -12.85
CA PRO A 181 7.75 3.62 -11.62
C PRO A 181 9.25 3.30 -11.74
N GLY A 182 10.09 3.98 -10.95
CA GLY A 182 11.55 3.94 -11.08
C GLY A 182 12.21 2.70 -10.45
N SER A 183 11.92 1.49 -10.92
CA SER A 183 12.68 0.29 -10.58
C SER A 183 13.01 -0.52 -11.82
N LYS A 184 14.05 -1.36 -11.76
CA LYS A 184 14.44 -2.22 -12.89
C LYS A 184 13.32 -3.19 -13.28
N GLU A 185 12.56 -3.68 -12.31
CA GLU A 185 11.43 -4.59 -12.50
C GLU A 185 10.30 -3.91 -13.27
N TRP A 186 9.98 -2.64 -12.88
CA TRP A 186 8.98 -1.84 -13.60
C TRP A 186 9.42 -1.50 -15.01
N LEU A 187 10.68 -1.07 -15.21
CA LEU A 187 11.22 -0.75 -16.53
C LEU A 187 11.21 -1.98 -17.42
N PHE A 188 11.59 -3.14 -16.88
CA PHE A 188 11.56 -4.39 -17.63
C PHE A 188 10.16 -4.76 -18.11
N LEU A 189 9.13 -4.59 -17.27
CA LEU A 189 7.75 -4.82 -17.71
C LEU A 189 7.36 -3.87 -18.86
N GLY A 190 7.66 -2.58 -18.75
CA GLY A 190 7.39 -1.61 -19.80
C GLY A 190 8.06 -1.92 -21.13
N ASP A 191 9.33 -2.31 -21.08
CA ASP A 191 10.10 -2.73 -22.27
C ASP A 191 9.54 -4.05 -22.84
N SER A 192 9.12 -5.00 -22.00
CA SER A 192 8.51 -6.27 -22.45
C SER A 192 7.17 -6.06 -23.17
N LEU A 193 6.48 -4.97 -22.89
CA LEU A 193 5.26 -4.55 -23.61
C LEU A 193 5.57 -3.92 -24.98
N GLY A 194 6.86 -3.74 -25.33
CA GLY A 194 7.29 -3.15 -26.60
C GLY A 194 7.44 -1.63 -26.60
N ALA A 195 7.28 -0.98 -25.46
CA ALA A 195 7.42 0.46 -25.29
C ALA A 195 8.87 0.84 -24.91
N THR A 196 9.15 2.13 -24.78
CA THR A 196 10.37 2.66 -24.14
C THR A 196 10.01 3.02 -22.71
N ALA A 197 10.37 2.16 -21.76
CA ALA A 197 10.06 2.39 -20.34
C ALA A 197 10.78 3.64 -19.83
N THR A 198 10.02 4.58 -19.27
CA THR A 198 10.52 5.88 -18.83
C THR A 198 10.22 6.04 -17.32
N PRO A 199 11.26 6.08 -16.46
CA PRO A 199 11.06 6.16 -15.01
C PRO A 199 10.53 7.53 -14.59
N LEU A 200 9.43 7.54 -13.81
CA LEU A 200 8.87 8.77 -13.25
C LEU A 200 8.04 8.43 -12.00
N ALA A 201 8.16 9.23 -10.93
CA ALA A 201 7.36 9.03 -9.73
C ALA A 201 5.86 9.31 -10.00
N PHE A 202 4.95 8.64 -9.26
CA PHE A 202 3.51 8.70 -9.53
C PHE A 202 2.95 10.14 -9.49
N GLY A 203 3.37 10.95 -8.52
CA GLY A 203 2.92 12.34 -8.40
C GLY A 203 3.31 13.26 -9.56
N GLU A 204 4.27 12.82 -10.41
CA GLU A 204 4.77 13.58 -11.56
C GLU A 204 4.09 13.19 -12.89
N VAL A 205 3.29 12.10 -12.88
CA VAL A 205 2.73 11.50 -14.11
C VAL A 205 1.76 12.44 -14.83
N TYR A 206 0.86 13.11 -14.10
CA TYR A 206 -0.10 14.04 -14.71
C TYR A 206 0.63 15.14 -15.50
N MET A 207 1.63 15.76 -14.90
CA MET A 207 2.41 16.81 -15.56
C MET A 207 3.26 16.23 -16.69
N GLY A 208 3.85 15.05 -16.52
CA GLY A 208 4.60 14.37 -17.56
C GLY A 208 3.77 14.08 -18.81
N LEU A 209 2.52 13.65 -18.67
CA LEU A 209 1.56 13.47 -19.75
C LEU A 209 1.15 14.82 -20.36
N LYS A 210 0.83 15.81 -19.54
CA LYS A 210 0.40 17.13 -20.00
C LYS A 210 1.46 17.83 -20.83
N THR A 211 2.72 17.76 -20.45
CA THR A 211 3.84 18.40 -21.14
C THR A 211 4.42 17.57 -22.29
N GLY A 212 4.05 16.28 -22.41
CA GLY A 212 4.61 15.36 -23.42
C GLY A 212 6.01 14.86 -23.08
N THR A 213 6.43 14.94 -21.82
CA THR A 213 7.67 14.30 -21.34
C THR A 213 7.56 12.77 -21.47
N ILE A 214 6.35 12.25 -21.29
CA ILE A 214 5.96 10.86 -21.51
C ILE A 214 4.76 10.82 -22.49
N ASP A 215 4.66 9.74 -23.27
CA ASP A 215 3.61 9.53 -24.24
C ASP A 215 2.45 8.69 -23.70
N GLY A 216 2.66 8.06 -22.57
CA GLY A 216 1.65 7.22 -21.92
C GLY A 216 2.10 6.76 -20.55
N GLN A 217 1.20 6.10 -19.86
CA GLN A 217 1.42 5.42 -18.61
C GLN A 217 0.59 4.15 -18.53
N ASP A 218 0.87 3.26 -17.60
CA ASP A 218 0.04 2.11 -17.31
C ASP A 218 -0.48 2.17 -15.87
N ASN A 219 -1.76 1.95 -15.69
CA ASN A 219 -2.40 1.78 -14.38
C ASN A 219 -3.77 1.10 -14.54
N PRO A 220 -4.33 0.57 -13.44
CA PRO A 220 -5.73 0.20 -13.42
C PRO A 220 -6.64 1.41 -13.60
N LEU A 221 -7.77 1.20 -14.23
CA LEU A 221 -8.68 2.29 -14.62
C LEU A 221 -9.24 3.11 -13.44
N PRO A 222 -9.53 2.54 -12.26
CA PRO A 222 -9.88 3.33 -11.08
C PRO A 222 -8.80 4.36 -10.71
N THR A 223 -7.53 3.98 -10.78
CA THR A 223 -6.41 4.90 -10.55
C THR A 223 -6.31 5.98 -11.62
N VAL A 224 -6.52 5.63 -12.91
CA VAL A 224 -6.57 6.60 -14.03
C VAL A 224 -7.63 7.67 -13.77
N ARG A 225 -8.80 7.25 -13.26
CA ARG A 225 -9.88 8.18 -12.91
C ARG A 225 -9.51 9.05 -11.71
N ALA A 226 -9.10 8.44 -10.60
CA ALA A 226 -8.81 9.15 -9.36
C ALA A 226 -7.68 10.17 -9.53
N ALA A 227 -6.62 9.84 -10.28
CA ALA A 227 -5.51 10.72 -10.58
C ALA A 227 -5.77 11.66 -11.77
N LYS A 228 -6.96 11.62 -12.35
CA LYS A 228 -7.42 12.47 -13.46
C LYS A 228 -6.56 12.39 -14.73
N PHE A 229 -5.88 11.26 -14.95
CA PHE A 229 -5.04 11.11 -16.15
C PHE A 229 -5.86 11.17 -17.44
N TYR A 230 -7.15 10.91 -17.39
CA TYR A 230 -8.07 11.05 -18.52
C TYR A 230 -8.18 12.49 -19.05
N GLU A 231 -7.84 13.51 -18.26
CA GLU A 231 -7.85 14.91 -18.70
C GLU A 231 -6.66 15.25 -19.63
N VAL A 232 -5.61 14.44 -19.60
CA VAL A 232 -4.34 14.65 -20.30
C VAL A 232 -3.96 13.48 -21.21
N THR A 233 -4.90 12.60 -21.51
CA THR A 233 -4.76 11.43 -22.39
C THR A 233 -5.97 11.30 -23.28
N GLN A 234 -5.82 10.55 -24.41
CA GLN A 234 -6.87 10.39 -25.40
C GLN A 234 -7.27 8.93 -25.65
N GLN A 235 -6.47 7.96 -25.15
CA GLN A 235 -6.73 6.55 -25.44
C GLN A 235 -6.45 5.66 -24.27
N ILE A 236 -7.31 4.64 -24.13
CA ILE A 236 -7.10 3.46 -23.27
C ILE A 236 -6.94 2.25 -24.20
N VAL A 237 -5.90 1.46 -23.99
CA VAL A 237 -5.69 0.17 -24.68
C VAL A 237 -5.78 -0.93 -23.63
N LEU A 238 -6.78 -1.80 -23.78
CA LEU A 238 -7.10 -2.86 -22.82
C LEU A 238 -6.15 -4.05 -23.02
N THR A 239 -4.92 -3.91 -22.53
CA THR A 239 -3.87 -4.93 -22.59
C THR A 239 -3.99 -6.00 -21.53
N ASN A 240 -4.66 -5.72 -20.41
CA ASN A 240 -4.83 -6.61 -19.26
C ASN A 240 -3.51 -7.27 -18.81
N HIS A 241 -2.39 -6.55 -18.95
CA HIS A 241 -1.07 -7.14 -18.87
C HIS A 241 -0.61 -7.50 -17.45
N LEU A 242 -1.25 -6.95 -16.42
CA LEU A 242 -0.90 -7.26 -15.03
C LEU A 242 -2.11 -7.06 -14.11
N VAL A 243 -2.46 -8.07 -13.34
CA VAL A 243 -3.33 -7.94 -12.17
C VAL A 243 -2.44 -7.60 -10.98
N ASP A 244 -2.49 -6.36 -10.55
CA ASP A 244 -1.52 -5.77 -9.64
C ASP A 244 -2.04 -5.67 -8.20
N SER A 245 -1.11 -5.65 -7.25
CA SER A 245 -1.36 -5.64 -5.81
C SER A 245 -0.53 -4.58 -5.12
N LEU A 246 -1.11 -3.97 -4.09
CA LEU A 246 -0.34 -3.26 -3.07
C LEU A 246 -0.48 -3.99 -1.74
N PHE A 247 0.49 -3.79 -0.88
CA PHE A 247 0.51 -4.40 0.44
C PHE A 247 0.49 -3.31 1.50
N ILE A 248 -0.39 -3.47 2.49
CA ILE A 248 -0.32 -2.69 3.73
C ILE A 248 0.80 -3.29 4.55
N ALA A 249 1.88 -2.54 4.71
CA ALA A 249 3.07 -2.96 5.42
C ALA A 249 3.33 -2.08 6.64
N VAL A 250 3.89 -2.68 7.71
CA VAL A 250 4.38 -2.02 8.91
C VAL A 250 5.87 -2.29 9.07
N SER A 251 6.67 -1.31 9.54
CA SER A 251 8.08 -1.53 9.85
C SER A 251 8.22 -2.56 10.99
N ASN A 252 9.22 -3.46 10.90
CA ASN A 252 9.45 -4.42 11.98
C ASN A 252 9.82 -3.74 13.30
N LYS A 253 10.44 -2.57 13.24
CA LYS A 253 10.69 -1.75 14.43
C LYS A 253 9.38 -1.39 15.16
N THR A 254 8.38 -0.90 14.43
CA THR A 254 7.06 -0.60 15.00
C THR A 254 6.35 -1.88 15.42
N TRP A 255 6.29 -2.89 14.53
CA TRP A 255 5.62 -4.15 14.80
C TRP A 255 6.10 -4.83 16.08
N ASN A 256 7.42 -4.94 16.27
CA ASN A 256 8.03 -5.58 17.41
C ASN A 256 7.93 -4.75 18.71
N SER A 257 7.62 -3.46 18.63
CA SER A 257 7.36 -2.62 19.81
C SER A 257 5.93 -2.77 20.36
N LEU A 258 5.02 -3.37 19.57
CA LEU A 258 3.63 -3.55 19.93
C LEU A 258 3.41 -4.84 20.73
N SER A 259 2.52 -4.79 21.71
CA SER A 259 2.02 -5.99 22.38
C SER A 259 1.23 -6.88 21.42
N ALA A 260 1.05 -8.16 21.77
CA ALA A 260 0.27 -9.10 20.94
C ALA A 260 -1.18 -8.62 20.69
N ALA A 261 -1.80 -7.93 21.65
CA ALA A 261 -3.12 -7.34 21.50
C ALA A 261 -3.12 -6.18 20.49
N GLU A 262 -2.12 -5.30 20.53
CA GLU A 262 -1.95 -4.20 19.60
C GLU A 262 -1.64 -4.70 18.19
N GLN A 263 -0.78 -5.70 18.04
CA GLN A 263 -0.50 -6.37 16.76
C GLN A 263 -1.78 -6.95 16.14
N LYS A 264 -2.63 -7.60 16.97
CA LYS A 264 -3.92 -8.12 16.54
C LYS A 264 -4.85 -7.00 16.04
N ASN A 265 -4.94 -5.89 16.78
CA ASN A 265 -5.74 -4.73 16.40
C ASN A 265 -5.25 -4.09 15.11
N LEU A 266 -3.93 -3.93 14.97
CA LEU A 266 -3.31 -3.36 13.76
C LEU A 266 -3.58 -4.23 12.53
N LYS A 267 -3.44 -5.56 12.67
CA LYS A 267 -3.73 -6.52 11.61
C LYS A 267 -5.21 -6.51 11.21
N ALA A 268 -6.11 -6.46 12.21
CA ALA A 268 -7.55 -6.38 11.95
C ALA A 268 -7.94 -5.09 11.22
N ALA A 269 -7.36 -3.95 11.60
CA ALA A 269 -7.58 -2.67 10.93
C ALA A 269 -7.06 -2.70 9.47
N ALA A 270 -5.89 -3.30 9.23
CA ALA A 270 -5.34 -3.47 7.88
C ALA A 270 -6.24 -4.37 7.01
N GLN A 271 -6.77 -5.45 7.57
CA GLN A 271 -7.70 -6.34 6.87
C GLN A 271 -9.02 -5.63 6.53
N ALA A 272 -9.59 -4.85 7.46
CA ALA A 272 -10.80 -4.06 7.20
C ALA A 272 -10.57 -3.02 6.07
N ALA A 273 -9.43 -2.32 6.11
CA ALA A 273 -9.04 -1.37 5.07
C ALA A 273 -8.87 -2.06 3.70
N ALA A 274 -8.20 -3.22 3.68
CA ALA A 274 -7.99 -4.00 2.45
C ALA A 274 -9.32 -4.50 1.87
N SER A 275 -10.23 -5.02 2.68
CA SER A 275 -11.55 -5.46 2.24
C SER A 275 -12.34 -4.31 1.62
N PHE A 276 -12.39 -3.15 2.31
CA PHE A 276 -13.04 -1.95 1.78
C PHE A 276 -12.47 -1.54 0.42
N ASN A 277 -11.14 -1.48 0.29
CA ASN A 277 -10.49 -1.15 -0.96
C ASN A 277 -10.86 -2.15 -2.07
N ASN A 278 -10.72 -3.45 -1.78
CA ASN A 278 -10.87 -4.51 -2.78
C ASN A 278 -12.30 -4.55 -3.34
N GLU A 279 -13.31 -4.49 -2.48
CA GLU A 279 -14.72 -4.47 -2.88
C GLU A 279 -15.05 -3.28 -3.78
N ASN A 280 -14.62 -2.07 -3.37
CA ASN A 280 -14.92 -0.87 -4.13
C ASN A 280 -14.15 -0.81 -5.46
N ARG A 281 -12.88 -1.24 -5.50
CA ARG A 281 -12.09 -1.23 -6.75
C ARG A 281 -12.63 -2.24 -7.75
N ILE A 282 -12.95 -3.47 -7.33
CA ILE A 282 -13.52 -4.50 -8.20
C ILE A 282 -14.85 -4.01 -8.78
N LYS A 283 -15.72 -3.44 -7.94
CA LYS A 283 -17.01 -2.90 -8.38
C LYS A 283 -16.84 -1.76 -9.38
N GLU A 284 -15.93 -0.83 -9.10
CA GLU A 284 -15.67 0.31 -9.98
C GLU A 284 -15.07 -0.14 -11.31
N GLU A 285 -14.06 -1.01 -11.28
CA GLU A 285 -13.37 -1.51 -12.48
C GLU A 285 -14.34 -2.15 -13.48
N ALA A 286 -15.34 -2.87 -12.97
CA ALA A 286 -16.37 -3.50 -13.80
C ALA A 286 -17.25 -2.50 -14.59
N GLN A 287 -17.33 -1.25 -14.17
CA GLN A 287 -18.28 -0.25 -14.70
C GLN A 287 -17.61 0.99 -15.31
N ILE A 288 -16.30 1.17 -15.11
CA ILE A 288 -15.63 2.44 -15.34
C ILE A 288 -15.42 2.80 -16.81
N LEU A 289 -15.46 1.84 -17.73
CA LEU A 289 -15.19 2.10 -19.16
C LEU A 289 -16.15 3.11 -19.78
N ASP A 290 -17.41 3.13 -19.38
CA ASP A 290 -18.39 4.07 -19.90
C ASP A 290 -18.13 5.52 -19.44
N PHE A 291 -17.53 5.67 -18.25
CA PHE A 291 -17.03 6.97 -17.80
C PHE A 291 -15.99 7.50 -18.79
N PHE A 292 -14.95 6.73 -19.12
CA PHE A 292 -13.88 7.18 -20.01
C PHE A 292 -14.36 7.46 -21.43
N LYS A 293 -15.27 6.65 -21.97
CA LYS A 293 -15.92 6.93 -23.26
C LYS A 293 -16.70 8.26 -23.25
N LYS A 294 -17.42 8.54 -22.16
CA LYS A 294 -18.13 9.83 -21.97
C LYS A 294 -17.16 11.02 -21.87
N GLN A 295 -15.94 10.78 -21.35
CA GLN A 295 -14.86 11.79 -21.34
C GLN A 295 -14.17 11.93 -22.70
N GLY A 296 -14.61 11.23 -23.73
CA GLY A 296 -14.08 11.32 -25.10
C GLY A 296 -12.85 10.44 -25.36
N LEU A 297 -12.44 9.57 -24.41
CA LEU A 297 -11.30 8.69 -24.65
C LEU A 297 -11.67 7.54 -25.60
N LYS A 298 -10.78 7.27 -26.56
CA LYS A 298 -10.84 6.08 -27.39
C LYS A 298 -10.49 4.85 -26.54
N VAL A 299 -11.39 3.88 -26.48
CA VAL A 299 -11.12 2.58 -25.85
C VAL A 299 -10.90 1.53 -26.92
N SER A 300 -9.76 0.87 -26.92
CA SER A 300 -9.38 -0.15 -27.91
C SER A 300 -8.97 -1.46 -27.24
N LYS A 301 -9.25 -2.57 -27.92
CA LYS A 301 -8.82 -3.92 -27.52
C LYS A 301 -7.72 -4.36 -28.48
N PRO A 302 -6.50 -4.62 -28.03
CA PRO A 302 -5.41 -5.15 -28.85
C PRO A 302 -5.51 -6.66 -28.97
N ASN A 303 -4.62 -7.28 -29.74
CA ASN A 303 -4.36 -8.72 -29.65
C ASN A 303 -3.66 -9.05 -28.33
N GLU A 304 -4.42 -9.30 -27.27
CA GLU A 304 -3.91 -9.58 -25.93
C GLU A 304 -2.96 -10.77 -25.92
N GLU A 305 -3.22 -11.79 -26.75
CA GLU A 305 -2.36 -12.97 -26.82
C GLU A 305 -0.96 -12.63 -27.39
N ALA A 306 -0.87 -11.67 -28.31
CA ALA A 306 0.42 -11.20 -28.79
C ALA A 306 1.23 -10.48 -27.69
N PHE A 307 0.55 -9.69 -26.85
CA PHE A 307 1.17 -9.08 -25.67
C PHE A 307 1.59 -10.13 -24.63
N ARG A 308 0.73 -11.08 -24.31
CA ARG A 308 1.01 -12.18 -23.40
C ARG A 308 2.26 -12.96 -23.80
N LYS A 309 2.30 -13.41 -25.05
CA LYS A 309 3.46 -14.16 -25.58
C LYS A 309 4.77 -13.35 -25.53
N ALA A 310 4.72 -12.08 -25.88
CA ALA A 310 5.91 -11.23 -25.85
C ALA A 310 6.43 -11.01 -24.43
N VAL A 311 5.53 -10.69 -23.49
CA VAL A 311 5.88 -10.48 -22.08
C VAL A 311 6.42 -11.77 -21.46
N GLN A 312 5.73 -12.89 -21.63
CA GLN A 312 6.17 -14.17 -21.09
C GLN A 312 7.53 -14.58 -21.64
N ALA A 313 7.72 -14.48 -22.97
CA ALA A 313 9.02 -14.82 -23.60
C ALA A 313 10.16 -13.89 -23.13
N ALA A 314 9.89 -12.63 -22.79
CA ALA A 314 10.87 -11.73 -22.21
C ALA A 314 11.25 -12.16 -20.77
N TYR A 315 10.26 -12.48 -19.96
CA TYR A 315 10.49 -12.93 -18.57
C TYR A 315 11.21 -14.28 -18.52
N ASP A 316 10.82 -15.26 -19.34
CA ASP A 316 11.47 -16.59 -19.38
C ASP A 316 12.98 -16.50 -19.69
N LYS A 317 13.42 -15.46 -20.40
CA LYS A 317 14.82 -15.21 -20.75
C LYS A 317 15.53 -14.27 -19.77
N SER A 318 14.81 -13.73 -18.79
CA SER A 318 15.34 -12.73 -17.86
C SER A 318 16.07 -13.34 -16.69
N GLU A 319 17.04 -12.58 -16.14
CA GLU A 319 17.67 -12.92 -14.87
C GLU A 319 16.64 -12.98 -13.70
N MET A 320 15.53 -12.26 -13.82
CA MET A 320 14.47 -12.28 -12.80
C MET A 320 13.86 -13.68 -12.65
N ALA A 321 13.62 -14.38 -13.76
CA ALA A 321 13.06 -15.74 -13.72
C ALA A 321 14.00 -16.74 -13.02
N HIS A 322 15.31 -16.54 -13.06
CA HIS A 322 16.28 -17.37 -12.36
C HIS A 322 16.19 -17.25 -10.83
N ASN A 323 15.63 -16.15 -10.33
CA ASN A 323 15.44 -15.94 -8.88
C ASN A 323 14.12 -16.56 -8.36
N TRP A 324 13.25 -17.03 -9.25
CA TRP A 324 12.00 -17.62 -8.80
C TRP A 324 12.24 -19.00 -8.19
N PRO A 325 11.68 -19.26 -7.00
CA PRO A 325 11.74 -20.61 -6.42
C PRO A 325 11.21 -21.66 -7.39
N LYS A 326 11.90 -22.77 -7.51
CA LYS A 326 11.50 -23.86 -8.39
C LYS A 326 10.07 -24.30 -8.09
N GLY A 327 9.22 -24.39 -9.11
CA GLY A 327 7.81 -24.77 -8.98
C GLY A 327 6.89 -23.65 -8.47
N LEU A 328 7.38 -22.42 -8.26
CA LEU A 328 6.52 -21.32 -7.78
C LEU A 328 5.45 -20.91 -8.80
N ILE A 329 5.81 -20.80 -10.08
CA ILE A 329 4.85 -20.49 -11.16
C ILE A 329 3.78 -21.57 -11.25
N GLU A 330 4.17 -22.84 -11.18
CA GLU A 330 3.24 -23.98 -11.21
C GLU A 330 2.30 -23.95 -9.99
N ARG A 331 2.80 -23.64 -8.81
CA ARG A 331 1.99 -23.48 -7.59
C ARG A 331 0.99 -22.32 -7.74
N ILE A 332 1.44 -21.17 -8.26
CA ILE A 332 0.57 -20.02 -8.54
C ILE A 332 -0.51 -20.43 -9.53
N ASN A 333 -0.16 -21.07 -10.65
CA ASN A 333 -1.10 -21.48 -11.68
C ASN A 333 -2.10 -22.54 -11.19
N ALA A 334 -1.69 -23.42 -10.28
CA ALA A 334 -2.55 -24.45 -9.67
C ALA A 334 -3.53 -23.88 -8.62
N THR A 335 -3.30 -22.67 -8.11
CA THR A 335 -4.22 -22.00 -7.19
C THR A 335 -5.53 -21.65 -7.91
N LYS A 336 -6.65 -22.25 -7.46
CA LYS A 336 -7.98 -22.15 -8.12
C LYS A 336 -8.90 -21.18 -7.37
#